data_d71e3f27dba87e86928417ce84e76b2d
#
_entry.id   d71e3f27dba87e86928417ce84e76b2d
#
_cell.length_a   1.000
_cell.length_b   1.000
_cell.length_c   1.000
_cell.angle_alpha   90.00
_cell.angle_beta   90.00
_cell.angle_gamma   90.00
#
_symmetry.space_group_name_H-M   'P 1'
#
loop_
_entity.id
_entity.type
_entity.pdbx_description
1 polymer ?
#
loop_
_entity_poly.entity_id
_entity_poly.type
_entity_poly.pdbx_seq_one_letter_code
_entity_poly.pdbx_strand_id
1 'polypeptide(L)'
;MTPLANHLWQSTLVALALGVVAIALRSHRASFRHTLWLAASLKFLLPFSVLVSLGNLITWRAADIGPSPVNPLVQTAMRPFDATAIVATAAVPMTFAAPGGVLSLTTAAAIVWLAGIAVLSLAFLQRWRRISHLAQTSAAACQGREAELLHRAASRVGVARDLRLVLCDTDLEPGVFGILHSVLLWPRSISSCLNDRQIEAVMLHELAHVRRRDNLAAGVHELVQTIFWFHPLVWWIGARLIAERERACDEDVIRFGSRPEDYAEGILKTCEFTLASPLACVSGVTGAELKDRVRRIMAASAIRGLRTWQKAALTTGAMAALLAPIVAGAMYPTVTRAQSSRLQASEARFEVASVKPNKNAAAGVRIQIEPGGRFTATHVTLRQLVREAYELQNFQISGGPGWTSSDTFDLVAKAGVELNFPLDRTETAPPSLLSQMLRNLLADRFKLKAHIEERQMPVYLLTVARPDGRLGPQLKASTVDCAAQTADAARAGANQDAECFIRMGPGTLSGRLNSIRQLASILPVGRIVRDRTSLQGPFDVNLRWTPDPPSQNKADGPDLAPSIAPIDQGGPTIFTAVQEQLGLKLQSDRGPVEVLVIDSVEPPTED
;
A
#
# COMPACT_ATOMS: atom_id res chain seq x y z
N MET A 1 -9.82 10.01 5.39
CA MET A 1 -10.67 8.78 5.43
C MET A 1 -9.80 7.62 5.84
N THR A 2 -10.28 6.74 6.70
CA THR A 2 -9.55 5.50 7.04
C THR A 2 -9.44 4.60 5.80
N PRO A 3 -8.39 3.78 5.66
CA PRO A 3 -8.21 2.87 4.52
C PRO A 3 -9.42 1.97 4.28
N LEU A 4 -10.04 1.49 5.36
CA LEU A 4 -11.26 0.68 5.31
C LEU A 4 -12.45 1.45 4.69
N ALA A 5 -12.69 2.69 5.11
CA ALA A 5 -13.75 3.52 4.55
C ALA A 5 -13.53 3.78 3.06
N ASN A 6 -12.27 3.99 2.66
CA ASN A 6 -11.89 4.16 1.24
C ASN A 6 -12.18 2.89 0.43
N HIS A 7 -11.89 1.71 0.96
CA HIS A 7 -12.21 0.45 0.30
C HIS A 7 -13.71 0.20 0.18
N LEU A 8 -14.50 0.46 1.24
CA LEU A 8 -15.93 0.23 1.26
C LEU A 8 -16.70 1.09 0.26
N TRP A 9 -16.42 2.39 0.20
CA TRP A 9 -17.12 3.26 -0.77
C TRP A 9 -16.77 2.90 -2.21
N GLN A 10 -15.49 2.57 -2.51
CA GLN A 10 -15.08 2.08 -3.84
C GLN A 10 -15.81 0.79 -4.22
N SER A 11 -15.87 -0.19 -3.31
CA SER A 11 -16.56 -1.45 -3.55
C SER A 11 -18.06 -1.24 -3.77
N THR A 12 -18.66 -0.31 -3.01
CA THR A 12 -20.05 0.09 -3.19
C THR A 12 -20.32 0.69 -4.56
N LEU A 13 -19.49 1.64 -5.01
CA LEU A 13 -19.63 2.25 -6.34
C LEU A 13 -19.49 1.23 -7.47
N VAL A 14 -18.49 0.36 -7.40
CA VAL A 14 -18.29 -0.71 -8.40
C VAL A 14 -19.49 -1.66 -8.41
N ALA A 15 -20.00 -2.07 -7.25
CA ALA A 15 -21.15 -2.95 -7.16
C ALA A 15 -22.43 -2.30 -7.72
N LEU A 16 -22.65 -1.03 -7.48
CA LEU A 16 -23.77 -0.27 -8.05
C LEU A 16 -23.64 -0.15 -9.59
N ALA A 17 -22.45 0.17 -10.09
CA ALA A 17 -22.19 0.24 -11.54
C ALA A 17 -22.45 -1.11 -12.22
N LEU A 18 -21.93 -2.22 -11.66
CA LEU A 18 -22.19 -3.56 -12.17
C LEU A 18 -23.67 -3.94 -12.06
N GLY A 19 -24.37 -3.47 -11.02
CA GLY A 19 -25.81 -3.61 -10.86
C GLY A 19 -26.60 -2.92 -11.99
N VAL A 20 -26.23 -1.70 -12.35
CA VAL A 20 -26.83 -0.97 -13.48
C VAL A 20 -26.62 -1.74 -14.79
N VAL A 21 -25.40 -2.25 -15.04
CA VAL A 21 -25.10 -3.10 -16.22
C VAL A 21 -25.94 -4.38 -16.19
N ALA A 22 -26.09 -5.04 -15.05
CA ALA A 22 -26.92 -6.24 -14.92
C ALA A 22 -28.40 -5.96 -15.22
N ILE A 23 -28.92 -4.80 -14.80
CA ILE A 23 -30.29 -4.35 -15.14
C ILE A 23 -30.43 -4.07 -16.63
N ALA A 24 -29.46 -3.40 -17.25
CA ALA A 24 -29.44 -3.14 -18.70
C ALA A 24 -29.44 -4.44 -19.52
N LEU A 25 -28.80 -5.50 -18.99
CA LEU A 25 -28.72 -6.82 -19.61
C LEU A 25 -29.87 -7.76 -19.21
N ARG A 26 -31.00 -7.24 -18.67
CA ARG A 26 -32.14 -8.07 -18.20
C ARG A 26 -32.76 -8.98 -19.29
N SER A 27 -32.63 -8.61 -20.55
CA SER A 27 -33.12 -9.41 -21.72
C SER A 27 -32.09 -10.45 -22.19
N HIS A 28 -30.91 -10.50 -21.60
CA HIS A 28 -29.87 -11.45 -21.98
C HIS A 28 -29.84 -12.61 -20.96
N ARG A 29 -28.99 -13.63 -21.23
CA ARG A 29 -28.84 -14.80 -20.39
C ARG A 29 -28.52 -14.45 -18.93
N ALA A 30 -29.19 -15.16 -18.03
CA ALA A 30 -28.99 -15.01 -16.58
C ALA A 30 -27.54 -15.34 -16.15
N SER A 31 -26.86 -16.25 -16.86
CA SER A 31 -25.45 -16.56 -16.59
C SER A 31 -24.52 -15.36 -16.62
N PHE A 32 -24.74 -14.39 -17.54
CA PHE A 32 -23.92 -13.17 -17.60
C PHE A 32 -24.20 -12.25 -16.42
N ARG A 33 -25.47 -12.11 -16.02
CA ARG A 33 -25.84 -11.30 -14.85
C ARG A 33 -25.29 -11.90 -13.55
N HIS A 34 -25.34 -13.23 -13.42
CA HIS A 34 -24.71 -13.94 -12.31
C HIS A 34 -23.20 -13.64 -12.22
N THR A 35 -22.47 -13.68 -13.37
CA THR A 35 -21.05 -13.34 -13.40
C THR A 35 -20.78 -11.89 -12.99
N LEU A 36 -21.62 -10.92 -13.38
CA LEU A 36 -21.50 -9.53 -12.97
C LEU A 36 -21.68 -9.36 -11.44
N TRP A 37 -22.68 -10.05 -10.86
CA TRP A 37 -22.90 -10.01 -9.41
C TRP A 37 -21.77 -10.70 -8.64
N LEU A 38 -21.22 -11.80 -9.18
CA LEU A 38 -20.04 -12.44 -8.60
C LEU A 38 -18.82 -11.52 -8.66
N ALA A 39 -18.59 -10.81 -9.76
CA ALA A 39 -17.53 -9.81 -9.86
C ALA A 39 -17.72 -8.65 -8.86
N ALA A 40 -18.97 -8.19 -8.66
CA ALA A 40 -19.31 -7.20 -7.65
C ALA A 40 -18.98 -7.69 -6.23
N SER A 41 -19.26 -8.97 -5.94
CA SER A 41 -18.91 -9.61 -4.67
C SER A 41 -17.39 -9.70 -4.49
N LEU A 42 -16.67 -10.21 -5.48
CA LEU A 42 -15.21 -10.36 -5.43
C LEU A 42 -14.47 -9.04 -5.22
N LYS A 43 -15.04 -7.91 -5.68
CA LYS A 43 -14.44 -6.58 -5.47
C LYS A 43 -14.27 -6.23 -3.99
N PHE A 44 -15.14 -6.75 -3.12
CA PHE A 44 -15.00 -6.57 -1.67
C PHE A 44 -13.75 -7.27 -1.10
N LEU A 45 -13.26 -8.36 -1.72
CA LEU A 45 -12.03 -9.04 -1.31
C LEU A 45 -10.77 -8.42 -1.92
N LEU A 46 -10.90 -7.65 -3.02
CA LEU A 46 -9.78 -7.10 -3.77
C LEU A 46 -9.75 -5.57 -3.73
N PRO A 47 -9.09 -4.97 -2.72
CA PRO A 47 -8.86 -3.54 -2.69
C PRO A 47 -8.03 -3.07 -3.89
N PHE A 48 -8.35 -1.92 -4.48
CA PHE A 48 -7.53 -1.33 -5.56
C PHE A 48 -6.10 -1.04 -5.09
N SER A 49 -5.92 -0.72 -3.81
CA SER A 49 -4.60 -0.50 -3.22
C SER A 49 -3.68 -1.73 -3.31
N VAL A 50 -4.22 -2.94 -3.19
CA VAL A 50 -3.44 -4.19 -3.38
C VAL A 50 -3.00 -4.33 -4.83
N LEU A 51 -3.87 -4.00 -5.79
CA LEU A 51 -3.53 -4.05 -7.21
C LEU A 51 -2.48 -2.98 -7.57
N VAL A 52 -2.58 -1.79 -7.00
CA VAL A 52 -1.56 -0.72 -7.14
C VAL A 52 -0.23 -1.17 -6.52
N SER A 53 -0.25 -1.77 -5.33
CA SER A 53 0.97 -2.29 -4.68
C SER A 53 1.62 -3.41 -5.51
N LEU A 54 0.82 -4.27 -6.13
CA LEU A 54 1.32 -5.28 -7.06
C LEU A 54 1.99 -4.65 -8.28
N GLY A 55 1.43 -3.55 -8.82
CA GLY A 55 2.04 -2.77 -9.88
C GLY A 55 3.40 -2.18 -9.49
N ASN A 56 3.54 -1.71 -8.24
CA ASN A 56 4.81 -1.17 -7.72
C ASN A 56 5.94 -2.22 -7.64
N LEU A 57 5.62 -3.52 -7.61
CA LEU A 57 6.62 -4.59 -7.65
C LEU A 57 7.17 -4.82 -9.06
N ILE A 58 6.45 -4.35 -10.09
CA ILE A 58 6.89 -4.43 -11.48
C ILE A 58 7.79 -3.22 -11.73
N THR A 59 9.11 -3.40 -11.55
CA THR A 59 10.11 -2.36 -11.81
C THR A 59 10.26 -2.15 -13.32
N TRP A 60 9.35 -1.40 -13.92
CA TRP A 60 9.58 -0.85 -15.24
C TRP A 60 10.38 0.45 -15.06
N ARG A 61 11.52 0.57 -15.73
CA ARG A 61 12.25 1.83 -15.84
C ARG A 61 11.35 2.86 -16.53
N ALA A 62 10.50 3.53 -15.78
CA ALA A 62 9.84 4.72 -16.27
C ALA A 62 10.89 5.83 -16.35
N ALA A 63 11.12 6.34 -17.54
CA ALA A 63 11.82 7.61 -17.72
C ALA A 63 11.19 8.66 -16.81
N ASP A 64 11.99 9.58 -16.27
CA ASP A 64 11.59 10.70 -15.41
C ASP A 64 10.48 11.54 -16.09
N ILE A 65 9.26 11.07 -15.98
CA ILE A 65 8.07 11.86 -16.27
C ILE A 65 7.79 12.62 -14.97
N GLY A 66 8.12 13.91 -14.98
CA GLY A 66 7.89 14.82 -13.86
C GLY A 66 6.45 14.71 -13.33
N PRO A 67 6.17 15.15 -12.10
CA PRO A 67 4.88 14.98 -11.46
C PRO A 67 3.77 15.67 -12.27
N SER A 68 3.03 14.87 -13.03
CA SER A 68 1.80 15.33 -13.67
C SER A 68 0.74 15.59 -12.59
N PRO A 69 -0.03 16.68 -12.65
CA PRO A 69 -1.06 16.98 -11.66
C PRO A 69 -2.18 15.94 -11.77
N VAL A 70 -2.06 14.89 -10.97
CA VAL A 70 -3.10 13.85 -10.88
C VAL A 70 -4.29 14.42 -10.12
N ASN A 71 -5.48 14.29 -10.70
CA ASN A 71 -6.74 14.72 -10.09
C ASN A 71 -6.84 14.18 -8.63
N PRO A 72 -7.18 15.03 -7.63
CA PRO A 72 -7.24 14.62 -6.22
C PRO A 72 -8.19 13.45 -5.95
N LEU A 73 -9.21 13.23 -6.77
CA LEU A 73 -10.07 12.05 -6.69
C LEU A 73 -9.32 10.75 -7.03
N VAL A 74 -8.46 10.80 -8.04
CA VAL A 74 -7.62 9.65 -8.43
C VAL A 74 -6.59 9.36 -7.35
N GLN A 75 -5.98 10.38 -6.76
CA GLN A 75 -5.07 10.21 -5.62
C GLN A 75 -5.76 9.56 -4.41
N THR A 76 -7.00 9.97 -4.11
CA THR A 76 -7.76 9.38 -3.00
C THR A 76 -8.11 7.92 -3.26
N ALA A 77 -8.47 7.57 -4.50
CA ALA A 77 -8.77 6.20 -4.91
C ALA A 77 -7.55 5.26 -4.90
N MET A 78 -6.37 5.82 -5.18
CA MET A 78 -5.11 5.08 -5.27
C MET A 78 -4.37 4.93 -3.92
N ARG A 79 -4.86 5.52 -2.82
CA ARG A 79 -4.22 5.37 -1.49
C ARG A 79 -4.12 3.89 -1.10
N PRO A 80 -2.92 3.34 -0.89
CA PRO A 80 -2.76 1.95 -0.47
C PRO A 80 -3.33 1.74 0.93
N PHE A 81 -3.75 0.50 1.22
CA PHE A 81 -3.86 0.06 2.61
C PHE A 81 -2.46 0.05 3.19
N ASP A 82 -2.21 0.78 4.25
CA ASP A 82 -0.96 0.68 5.00
C ASP A 82 -0.92 -0.71 5.64
N ALA A 83 -0.19 -1.63 5.00
CA ALA A 83 0.05 -2.97 5.54
C ALA A 83 0.74 -2.88 6.92
N THR A 84 1.52 -1.82 7.15
CA THR A 84 2.11 -1.48 8.43
C THR A 84 1.07 -1.15 9.50
N ALA A 85 -0.05 -0.52 9.15
CA ALA A 85 -1.12 -0.26 10.12
C ALA A 85 -1.83 -1.56 10.57
N ILE A 86 -1.92 -2.55 9.67
CA ILE A 86 -2.49 -3.87 10.01
C ILE A 86 -1.52 -4.67 10.88
N VAL A 87 -0.21 -4.62 10.59
CA VAL A 87 0.82 -5.30 11.38
C VAL A 87 1.06 -4.60 12.71
N ALA A 88 1.02 -3.26 12.76
CA ALA A 88 1.13 -2.51 14.01
C ALA A 88 -0.09 -2.71 14.93
N THR A 89 -1.29 -2.92 14.37
CA THR A 89 -2.47 -3.30 15.18
C THR A 89 -2.41 -4.76 15.65
N ALA A 90 -1.69 -5.65 14.95
CA ALA A 90 -1.45 -7.03 15.37
C ALA A 90 -0.30 -7.16 16.39
N ALA A 91 0.63 -6.19 16.42
CA ALA A 91 1.69 -6.08 17.41
C ALA A 91 1.31 -5.02 18.47
N VAL A 92 0.13 -5.12 19.05
CA VAL A 92 -0.16 -4.45 20.33
C VAL A 92 0.74 -5.16 21.36
N PRO A 93 1.76 -4.48 21.92
CA PRO A 93 2.40 -5.04 23.11
C PRO A 93 1.27 -5.20 24.13
N MET A 94 1.08 -6.40 24.65
CA MET A 94 0.24 -6.62 25.82
C MET A 94 0.91 -5.89 27.02
N THR A 95 0.82 -4.59 27.03
CA THR A 95 0.93 -3.84 28.27
C THR A 95 -0.32 -4.20 29.05
N PHE A 96 -0.15 -4.98 30.10
CA PHE A 96 -1.14 -5.12 31.15
C PHE A 96 -1.39 -3.72 31.71
N ALA A 97 -2.30 -2.97 31.09
CA ALA A 97 -2.82 -1.75 31.68
C ALA A 97 -3.68 -2.16 32.87
N ALA A 98 -3.44 -1.50 34.00
CA ALA A 98 -4.20 -1.68 35.22
C ALA A 98 -5.72 -1.62 34.97
N PRO A 99 -6.56 -2.37 35.71
CA PRO A 99 -7.99 -2.47 35.46
C PRO A 99 -8.68 -1.14 35.79
N GLY A 100 -9.05 -0.39 34.78
CA GLY A 100 -9.73 0.90 34.89
C GLY A 100 -9.97 1.65 33.59
N GLY A 101 -9.46 1.15 32.44
CA GLY A 101 -9.55 1.82 31.15
C GLY A 101 -10.88 1.57 30.44
N VAL A 102 -11.63 2.61 30.13
CA VAL A 102 -12.76 2.58 29.19
C VAL A 102 -12.26 2.05 27.85
N LEU A 103 -12.84 0.92 27.36
CA LEU A 103 -12.53 0.36 26.05
C LEU A 103 -12.65 1.44 24.98
N SER A 104 -11.60 1.63 24.19
CA SER A 104 -11.67 2.60 23.08
C SER A 104 -12.78 2.19 22.11
N LEU A 105 -13.46 3.16 21.50
CA LEU A 105 -14.53 2.90 20.53
C LEU A 105 -14.05 2.00 19.38
N THR A 106 -12.79 2.13 18.97
CA THR A 106 -12.16 1.31 17.93
C THR A 106 -12.01 -0.15 18.37
N THR A 107 -11.62 -0.39 19.62
CA THR A 107 -11.50 -1.74 20.19
C THR A 107 -12.87 -2.40 20.32
N ALA A 108 -13.88 -1.65 20.80
CA ALA A 108 -15.25 -2.15 20.89
C ALA A 108 -15.82 -2.51 19.51
N ALA A 109 -15.62 -1.66 18.49
CA ALA A 109 -16.04 -1.94 17.12
C ALA A 109 -15.35 -3.17 16.53
N ALA A 110 -14.05 -3.37 16.78
CA ALA A 110 -13.31 -4.55 16.34
C ALA A 110 -13.84 -5.83 17.00
N ILE A 111 -14.16 -5.80 18.30
CA ILE A 111 -14.75 -6.95 19.03
C ILE A 111 -16.10 -7.32 18.42
N VAL A 112 -16.98 -6.33 18.18
CA VAL A 112 -18.30 -6.57 17.55
C VAL A 112 -18.14 -7.16 16.16
N TRP A 113 -17.21 -6.65 15.36
CA TRP A 113 -16.92 -7.18 14.02
C TRP A 113 -16.45 -8.65 14.07
N LEU A 114 -15.48 -8.96 14.93
CA LEU A 114 -14.97 -10.33 15.10
C LEU A 114 -16.03 -11.28 15.64
N ALA A 115 -16.89 -10.83 16.56
CA ALA A 115 -18.01 -11.61 17.07
C ALA A 115 -19.00 -11.97 15.95
N GLY A 116 -19.34 -11.03 15.08
CA GLY A 116 -20.18 -11.29 13.90
C GLY A 116 -19.57 -12.32 12.94
N ILE A 117 -18.27 -12.21 12.66
CA ILE A 117 -17.55 -13.22 11.86
C ILE A 117 -17.62 -14.59 12.53
N ALA A 118 -17.37 -14.68 13.82
CA ALA A 118 -17.40 -15.94 14.56
C ALA A 118 -18.78 -16.61 14.52
N VAL A 119 -19.86 -15.83 14.73
CA VAL A 119 -21.25 -16.32 14.69
C VAL A 119 -21.60 -16.88 13.30
N LEU A 120 -21.32 -16.11 12.23
CA LEU A 120 -21.64 -16.56 10.86
C LEU A 120 -20.78 -17.76 10.45
N SER A 121 -19.50 -17.77 10.78
CA SER A 121 -18.61 -18.90 10.52
C SER A 121 -19.09 -20.17 11.24
N LEU A 122 -19.50 -20.05 12.50
CA LEU A 122 -20.02 -21.18 13.28
C LEU A 122 -21.34 -21.70 12.68
N ALA A 123 -22.25 -20.81 12.29
CA ALA A 123 -23.51 -21.19 11.64
C ALA A 123 -23.24 -21.92 10.31
N PHE A 124 -22.32 -21.40 9.48
CA PHE A 124 -21.90 -22.07 8.25
C PHE A 124 -21.30 -23.46 8.50
N LEU A 125 -20.38 -23.57 9.48
CA LEU A 125 -19.76 -24.86 9.84
C LEU A 125 -20.77 -25.88 10.35
N GLN A 126 -21.75 -25.44 11.13
CA GLN A 126 -22.84 -26.34 11.62
C GLN A 126 -23.69 -26.86 10.47
N ARG A 127 -24.11 -25.97 9.52
CA ARG A 127 -24.84 -26.37 8.31
C ARG A 127 -24.01 -27.34 7.46
N TRP A 128 -22.74 -26.99 7.21
CA TRP A 128 -21.83 -27.84 6.44
C TRP A 128 -21.66 -29.20 7.05
N ARG A 129 -21.45 -29.31 8.38
CA ARG A 129 -21.31 -30.59 9.09
C ARG A 129 -22.59 -31.44 9.01
N ARG A 130 -23.76 -30.82 9.17
CA ARG A 130 -25.05 -31.54 9.07
C ARG A 130 -25.21 -32.16 7.68
N ILE A 131 -25.01 -31.40 6.61
CA ILE A 131 -25.16 -31.90 5.25
C ILE A 131 -24.06 -32.91 4.91
N SER A 132 -22.83 -32.69 5.33
CA SER A 132 -21.73 -33.65 5.15
C SER A 132 -22.02 -34.99 5.82
N HIS A 133 -22.58 -34.97 7.03
CA HIS A 133 -22.98 -36.18 7.75
C HIS A 133 -24.06 -36.94 6.99
N LEU A 134 -25.10 -36.25 6.51
CA LEU A 134 -26.14 -36.86 5.67
C LEU A 134 -25.56 -37.47 4.39
N ALA A 135 -24.67 -36.81 3.73
CA ALA A 135 -24.02 -37.28 2.50
C ALA A 135 -23.11 -38.50 2.73
N GLN A 136 -22.59 -38.68 3.95
CA GLN A 136 -21.71 -39.81 4.30
C GLN A 136 -22.50 -41.01 4.84
N THR A 137 -23.61 -40.79 5.57
CA THR A 137 -24.40 -41.84 6.20
C THR A 137 -25.44 -42.45 5.28
N SER A 138 -25.83 -41.73 4.21
CA SER A 138 -26.82 -42.22 3.25
C SER A 138 -26.16 -43.10 2.16
N ALA A 139 -26.92 -44.10 1.67
CA ALA A 139 -26.44 -45.09 0.71
C ALA A 139 -26.16 -44.48 -0.68
N ALA A 140 -24.97 -44.71 -1.25
CA ALA A 140 -24.69 -44.39 -2.63
C ALA A 140 -25.47 -45.30 -3.58
N ALA A 141 -26.22 -44.72 -4.52
CA ALA A 141 -26.93 -45.47 -5.56
C ALA A 141 -26.05 -45.61 -6.80
N CYS A 142 -25.51 -46.82 -7.01
CA CYS A 142 -24.75 -47.14 -8.22
C CYS A 142 -25.62 -47.76 -9.32
N GLN A 143 -26.82 -48.25 -8.97
CA GLN A 143 -27.75 -48.92 -9.88
C GLN A 143 -29.19 -48.50 -9.54
N GLY A 144 -30.09 -48.66 -10.52
CA GLY A 144 -31.50 -48.35 -10.39
C GLY A 144 -31.97 -47.23 -11.34
N ARG A 145 -33.29 -46.98 -11.31
CA ARG A 145 -33.97 -46.00 -12.17
C ARG A 145 -33.32 -44.61 -12.10
N GLU A 146 -33.04 -44.13 -10.88
CA GLU A 146 -32.46 -42.78 -10.68
C GLU A 146 -31.02 -42.70 -11.18
N ALA A 147 -30.23 -43.75 -11.03
CA ALA A 147 -28.87 -43.81 -11.52
C ALA A 147 -28.79 -43.78 -13.06
N GLU A 148 -29.71 -44.50 -13.73
CA GLU A 148 -29.81 -44.48 -15.20
C GLU A 148 -30.25 -43.10 -15.74
N LEU A 149 -31.25 -42.49 -15.07
CA LEU A 149 -31.71 -41.14 -15.42
C LEU A 149 -30.61 -40.10 -15.22
N LEU A 150 -29.87 -40.17 -14.12
CA LEU A 150 -28.71 -39.31 -13.85
C LEU A 150 -27.63 -39.50 -14.92
N HIS A 151 -27.34 -40.74 -15.31
CA HIS A 151 -26.32 -40.99 -16.34
C HIS A 151 -26.72 -40.39 -17.69
N ARG A 152 -27.99 -40.50 -18.08
CA ARG A 152 -28.52 -39.86 -19.30
C ARG A 152 -28.44 -38.34 -19.21
N ALA A 153 -28.85 -37.74 -18.10
CA ALA A 153 -28.79 -36.33 -17.86
C ALA A 153 -27.32 -35.81 -17.88
N ALA A 154 -26.40 -36.51 -17.21
CA ALA A 154 -24.98 -36.17 -17.17
C ALA A 154 -24.33 -36.19 -18.54
N SER A 155 -24.68 -37.14 -19.39
CA SER A 155 -24.21 -37.23 -20.78
C SER A 155 -24.67 -36.04 -21.63
N ARG A 156 -25.91 -35.57 -21.43
CA ARG A 156 -26.42 -34.36 -22.13
C ARG A 156 -25.72 -33.08 -21.70
N VAL A 157 -25.40 -32.96 -20.42
CA VAL A 157 -24.74 -31.77 -19.86
C VAL A 157 -23.23 -31.75 -20.13
N GLY A 158 -22.64 -32.93 -20.39
CA GLY A 158 -21.19 -33.11 -20.55
C GLY A 158 -20.44 -33.00 -19.21
N VAL A 159 -21.07 -33.42 -18.13
CA VAL A 159 -20.44 -33.51 -16.80
C VAL A 159 -19.77 -34.87 -16.67
N ALA A 160 -18.57 -34.92 -16.06
CA ALA A 160 -17.82 -36.16 -15.89
C ALA A 160 -18.60 -37.21 -15.07
N ARG A 161 -18.31 -38.49 -15.33
CA ARG A 161 -19.04 -39.66 -14.75
C ARG A 161 -18.90 -39.82 -13.24
N ASP A 162 -18.08 -39.02 -12.57
CA ASP A 162 -17.74 -39.20 -11.14
C ASP A 162 -18.69 -38.49 -10.16
N LEU A 163 -19.89 -38.08 -10.62
CA LEU A 163 -20.88 -37.52 -9.71
C LEU A 163 -21.52 -38.64 -8.90
N ARG A 164 -21.33 -38.62 -7.59
CA ARG A 164 -21.91 -39.59 -6.65
C ARG A 164 -23.38 -39.25 -6.40
N LEU A 165 -24.26 -40.17 -6.73
CA LEU A 165 -25.68 -40.11 -6.34
C LEU A 165 -25.85 -40.71 -4.96
N VAL A 166 -26.51 -40.00 -4.05
CA VAL A 166 -26.84 -40.47 -2.71
C VAL A 166 -28.34 -40.36 -2.51
N LEU A 167 -28.98 -41.54 -2.28
CA LEU A 167 -30.40 -41.60 -1.96
C LEU A 167 -30.59 -41.45 -0.47
N CYS A 168 -31.36 -40.45 -0.05
CA CYS A 168 -31.69 -40.19 1.34
C CYS A 168 -33.18 -40.50 1.64
N ASP A 169 -33.44 -40.97 2.86
CA ASP A 169 -34.79 -41.23 3.34
C ASP A 169 -35.41 -40.01 4.06
N THR A 170 -34.70 -38.89 4.06
CA THR A 170 -35.18 -37.63 4.62
C THR A 170 -35.85 -36.80 3.51
N ASP A 171 -36.99 -36.20 3.84
CA ASP A 171 -37.73 -35.30 2.92
C ASP A 171 -37.03 -33.95 2.78
N LEU A 172 -35.91 -33.98 2.07
CA LEU A 172 -35.12 -32.79 1.72
C LEU A 172 -35.41 -32.39 0.26
N GLU A 173 -35.13 -31.14 -0.08
CA GLU A 173 -35.09 -30.72 -1.49
C GLU A 173 -33.89 -31.41 -2.18
N PRO A 174 -34.06 -31.97 -3.41
CA PRO A 174 -32.94 -32.46 -4.20
C PRO A 174 -31.89 -31.36 -4.34
N GLY A 175 -30.60 -31.72 -4.29
CA GLY A 175 -29.58 -30.70 -4.40
C GLY A 175 -28.15 -31.24 -4.48
N VAL A 176 -27.25 -30.44 -5.05
CA VAL A 176 -25.82 -30.75 -5.14
C VAL A 176 -25.05 -30.16 -3.98
N PHE A 177 -24.33 -31.02 -3.27
CA PHE A 177 -23.42 -30.64 -2.19
C PHE A 177 -21.97 -30.92 -2.55
N GLY A 178 -21.04 -30.09 -2.01
CA GLY A 178 -19.60 -30.20 -2.21
C GLY A 178 -19.05 -29.23 -3.24
N ILE A 179 -17.80 -28.80 -3.02
CA ILE A 179 -17.08 -27.81 -3.90
C ILE A 179 -16.16 -28.55 -4.87
N LEU A 180 -15.32 -29.46 -4.36
CA LEU A 180 -14.34 -30.21 -5.17
C LEU A 180 -14.90 -31.53 -5.65
N HIS A 181 -15.62 -32.26 -4.77
CA HIS A 181 -16.27 -33.51 -5.09
C HIS A 181 -17.78 -33.31 -4.89
N SER A 182 -18.48 -33.18 -6.00
CA SER A 182 -19.92 -32.92 -5.99
C SER A 182 -20.69 -34.23 -5.70
N VAL A 183 -21.65 -34.17 -4.79
CA VAL A 183 -22.55 -35.24 -4.43
C VAL A 183 -23.97 -34.77 -4.68
N LEU A 184 -24.75 -35.51 -5.47
CA LEU A 184 -26.18 -35.25 -5.66
C LEU A 184 -26.95 -35.98 -4.56
N LEU A 185 -27.59 -35.22 -3.69
CA LEU A 185 -28.52 -35.71 -2.68
C LEU A 185 -29.92 -35.80 -3.29
N TRP A 186 -30.52 -36.99 -3.27
CA TRP A 186 -31.81 -37.24 -3.89
C TRP A 186 -32.74 -37.97 -2.90
N PRO A 187 -33.87 -37.38 -2.49
CA PRO A 187 -34.87 -38.08 -1.63
C PRO A 187 -35.55 -39.20 -2.38
N ARG A 188 -35.63 -40.39 -1.77
CA ARG A 188 -36.34 -41.56 -2.37
C ARG A 188 -37.81 -41.28 -2.59
N SER A 189 -38.45 -40.61 -1.65
CA SER A 189 -39.88 -40.29 -1.65
C SER A 189 -40.29 -39.40 -2.85
N ILE A 190 -39.41 -38.53 -3.36
CA ILE A 190 -39.74 -37.68 -4.51
C ILE A 190 -39.84 -38.48 -5.82
N SER A 191 -39.09 -39.58 -5.93
CA SER A 191 -39.13 -40.46 -7.12
C SER A 191 -40.48 -41.11 -7.35
N SER A 192 -41.30 -41.27 -6.32
CA SER A 192 -42.67 -41.83 -6.44
C SER A 192 -43.67 -40.78 -6.97
N CYS A 193 -43.40 -39.50 -6.80
CA CYS A 193 -44.26 -38.38 -7.24
C CYS A 193 -43.96 -37.91 -8.66
N LEU A 194 -42.79 -38.25 -9.21
CA LEU A 194 -42.29 -37.76 -10.49
C LEU A 194 -42.21 -38.89 -11.54
N ASN A 195 -42.53 -38.56 -12.79
CA ASN A 195 -42.27 -39.45 -13.92
C ASN A 195 -40.78 -39.28 -14.40
N ASP A 196 -40.32 -40.20 -15.26
CA ASP A 196 -38.92 -40.23 -15.73
C ASP A 196 -38.47 -38.93 -16.36
N ARG A 197 -39.34 -38.26 -17.15
CA ARG A 197 -38.98 -36.96 -17.81
C ARG A 197 -38.85 -35.84 -16.78
N GLN A 198 -39.71 -35.82 -15.78
CA GLN A 198 -39.67 -34.85 -14.68
C GLN A 198 -38.43 -35.05 -13.81
N ILE A 199 -38.10 -36.32 -13.44
CA ILE A 199 -36.86 -36.64 -12.72
C ILE A 199 -35.66 -36.21 -13.52
N GLU A 200 -35.60 -36.56 -14.82
CA GLU A 200 -34.49 -36.16 -15.69
C GLU A 200 -34.34 -34.63 -15.79
N ALA A 201 -35.45 -33.89 -15.88
CA ALA A 201 -35.42 -32.43 -15.95
C ALA A 201 -34.93 -31.80 -14.65
N VAL A 202 -35.36 -32.32 -13.46
CA VAL A 202 -34.85 -31.86 -12.17
C VAL A 202 -33.37 -32.21 -12.02
N MET A 203 -32.94 -33.42 -12.41
CA MET A 203 -31.53 -33.80 -12.40
C MET A 203 -30.68 -32.96 -13.32
N LEU A 204 -31.19 -32.55 -14.49
CA LEU A 204 -30.51 -31.60 -15.39
C LEU A 204 -30.31 -30.24 -14.73
N HIS A 205 -31.26 -29.78 -13.90
CA HIS A 205 -31.13 -28.56 -13.14
C HIS A 205 -29.98 -28.66 -12.13
N GLU A 206 -29.93 -29.74 -11.36
CA GLU A 206 -28.85 -29.98 -10.40
C GLU A 206 -27.49 -30.14 -11.08
N LEU A 207 -27.44 -30.80 -12.23
CA LEU A 207 -26.21 -30.94 -13.02
C LEU A 207 -25.75 -29.63 -13.62
N ALA A 208 -26.68 -28.69 -13.92
CA ALA A 208 -26.30 -27.34 -14.35
C ALA A 208 -25.51 -26.59 -13.27
N HIS A 209 -25.88 -26.74 -11.97
CA HIS A 209 -25.12 -26.23 -10.83
C HIS A 209 -23.69 -26.80 -10.79
N VAL A 210 -23.53 -28.10 -11.00
CA VAL A 210 -22.21 -28.76 -11.04
C VAL A 210 -21.36 -28.20 -12.18
N ARG A 211 -21.90 -28.17 -13.38
CA ARG A 211 -21.21 -27.68 -14.57
C ARG A 211 -20.73 -26.23 -14.43
N ARG A 212 -21.54 -25.39 -13.79
CA ARG A 212 -21.27 -23.98 -13.56
C ARG A 212 -20.38 -23.71 -12.34
N ARG A 213 -20.12 -24.75 -11.54
CA ARG A 213 -19.41 -24.64 -10.24
C ARG A 213 -20.08 -23.64 -9.29
N ASP A 214 -21.40 -23.65 -9.26
CA ASP A 214 -22.18 -22.69 -8.48
C ASP A 214 -21.88 -22.76 -6.98
N ASN A 215 -21.53 -23.96 -6.45
CA ASN A 215 -21.12 -24.13 -5.05
C ASN A 215 -19.82 -23.40 -4.71
N LEU A 216 -18.88 -23.30 -5.66
CA LEU A 216 -17.66 -22.51 -5.48
C LEU A 216 -18.00 -21.01 -5.44
N ALA A 217 -18.84 -20.54 -6.36
CA ALA A 217 -19.28 -19.14 -6.39
C ALA A 217 -20.04 -18.76 -5.11
N ALA A 218 -20.90 -19.65 -4.62
CA ALA A 218 -21.62 -19.49 -3.35
C ALA A 218 -20.65 -19.43 -2.15
N GLY A 219 -19.65 -20.33 -2.09
CA GLY A 219 -18.64 -20.34 -1.03
C GLY A 219 -17.79 -19.05 -1.01
N VAL A 220 -17.43 -18.53 -2.18
CA VAL A 220 -16.71 -17.24 -2.29
C VAL A 220 -17.59 -16.10 -1.78
N HIS A 221 -18.88 -16.06 -2.17
CA HIS A 221 -19.77 -15.02 -1.68
C HIS A 221 -20.03 -15.13 -0.16
N GLU A 222 -20.15 -16.33 0.37
CA GLU A 222 -20.30 -16.60 1.81
C GLU A 222 -19.11 -16.03 2.60
N LEU A 223 -17.88 -16.19 2.06
CA LEU A 223 -16.69 -15.56 2.65
C LEU A 223 -16.80 -14.03 2.66
N VAL A 224 -17.24 -13.42 1.55
CA VAL A 224 -17.48 -11.96 1.49
C VAL A 224 -18.52 -11.54 2.51
N GLN A 225 -19.64 -12.28 2.60
CA GLN A 225 -20.74 -12.00 3.51
C GLN A 225 -20.31 -12.13 4.97
N THR A 226 -19.47 -13.11 5.29
CA THR A 226 -18.93 -13.30 6.63
C THR A 226 -18.01 -12.18 7.04
N ILE A 227 -17.11 -11.69 6.16
CA ILE A 227 -16.18 -10.59 6.47
C ILE A 227 -16.91 -9.25 6.55
N PHE A 228 -17.82 -8.98 5.61
CA PHE A 228 -18.53 -7.71 5.46
C PHE A 228 -20.00 -7.81 5.90
N TRP A 229 -20.30 -8.61 6.92
CA TRP A 229 -21.64 -8.90 7.39
C TRP A 229 -22.44 -7.64 7.76
N PHE A 230 -21.77 -6.59 8.18
CA PHE A 230 -22.36 -5.30 8.54
C PHE A 230 -22.77 -4.44 7.32
N HIS A 231 -22.39 -4.85 6.09
CA HIS A 231 -22.61 -4.05 4.89
C HIS A 231 -23.88 -4.52 4.13
N PRO A 232 -24.97 -3.71 4.10
CA PRO A 232 -26.26 -4.17 3.56
C PRO A 232 -26.21 -4.55 2.08
N LEU A 233 -25.34 -3.89 1.28
CA LEU A 233 -25.18 -4.19 -0.14
C LEU A 233 -24.67 -5.62 -0.39
N VAL A 234 -23.87 -6.17 0.52
CA VAL A 234 -23.35 -7.54 0.39
C VAL A 234 -24.50 -8.56 0.46
N TRP A 235 -25.44 -8.38 1.39
CA TRP A 235 -26.65 -9.21 1.50
C TRP A 235 -27.53 -9.08 0.27
N TRP A 236 -27.68 -7.89 -0.27
CA TRP A 236 -28.43 -7.65 -1.50
C TRP A 236 -27.79 -8.32 -2.72
N ILE A 237 -26.44 -8.26 -2.85
CA ILE A 237 -25.69 -8.98 -3.88
C ILE A 237 -25.92 -10.47 -3.75
N GLY A 238 -25.92 -11.02 -2.52
CA GLY A 238 -26.19 -12.43 -2.24
C GLY A 238 -27.57 -12.88 -2.75
N ALA A 239 -28.60 -12.12 -2.43
CA ALA A 239 -29.95 -12.39 -2.94
C ALA A 239 -30.01 -12.35 -4.47
N ARG A 240 -29.29 -11.42 -5.12
CA ARG A 240 -29.22 -11.36 -6.58
C ARG A 240 -28.43 -12.54 -7.17
N LEU A 241 -27.34 -12.93 -6.56
CA LEU A 241 -26.55 -14.10 -6.98
C LEU A 241 -27.41 -15.37 -6.97
N ILE A 242 -28.17 -15.60 -5.91
CA ILE A 242 -29.08 -16.76 -5.80
C ILE A 242 -30.14 -16.67 -6.92
N ALA A 243 -30.82 -15.54 -7.07
CA ALA A 243 -31.87 -15.39 -8.08
C ALA A 243 -31.37 -15.59 -9.51
N GLU A 244 -30.20 -15.07 -9.86
CA GLU A 244 -29.65 -15.22 -11.22
C GLU A 244 -29.02 -16.60 -11.44
N ARG A 245 -28.54 -17.27 -10.39
CA ARG A 245 -28.08 -18.65 -10.41
C ARG A 245 -29.22 -19.60 -10.80
N GLU A 246 -30.34 -19.52 -10.08
CA GLU A 246 -31.53 -20.33 -10.36
C GLU A 246 -32.06 -20.10 -11.80
N ARG A 247 -32.17 -18.84 -12.20
CA ARG A 247 -32.59 -18.49 -13.58
C ARG A 247 -31.66 -19.09 -14.63
N ALA A 248 -30.36 -19.07 -14.39
CA ALA A 248 -29.39 -19.57 -15.35
C ALA A 248 -29.46 -21.11 -15.46
N CYS A 249 -29.75 -21.81 -14.36
CA CYS A 249 -29.98 -23.27 -14.39
C CYS A 249 -31.28 -23.61 -15.09
N ASP A 250 -32.38 -22.87 -14.84
CA ASP A 250 -33.62 -23.01 -15.59
C ASP A 250 -33.45 -22.85 -17.10
N GLU A 251 -32.70 -21.80 -17.51
CA GLU A 251 -32.36 -21.56 -18.91
C GLU A 251 -31.54 -22.71 -19.52
N ASP A 252 -30.61 -23.28 -18.77
CA ASP A 252 -29.76 -24.38 -19.25
C ASP A 252 -30.55 -25.71 -19.37
N VAL A 253 -31.50 -26.02 -18.47
CA VAL A 253 -32.38 -27.20 -18.56
C VAL A 253 -33.14 -27.24 -19.87
N ILE A 254 -33.77 -26.11 -20.25
CA ILE A 254 -34.50 -26.00 -21.53
C ILE A 254 -33.53 -26.11 -22.73
N ARG A 255 -32.35 -25.54 -22.59
CA ARG A 255 -31.31 -25.62 -23.64
C ARG A 255 -30.81 -27.07 -23.84
N PHE A 256 -30.77 -27.89 -22.79
CA PHE A 256 -30.40 -29.29 -22.86
C PHE A 256 -31.51 -30.17 -23.45
N GLY A 257 -32.63 -29.57 -23.85
CA GLY A 257 -33.68 -30.22 -24.60
C GLY A 257 -34.82 -30.81 -23.74
N SER A 258 -34.93 -30.38 -22.46
CA SER A 258 -36.12 -30.66 -21.67
C SER A 258 -37.34 -29.88 -22.21
N ARG A 259 -38.51 -30.53 -22.19
CA ARG A 259 -39.75 -29.85 -22.52
C ARG A 259 -40.13 -28.89 -21.40
N PRO A 260 -40.50 -27.64 -21.70
CA PRO A 260 -40.85 -26.66 -20.65
C PRO A 260 -41.98 -27.15 -19.73
N GLU A 261 -42.96 -27.89 -20.30
CA GLU A 261 -44.13 -28.41 -19.57
C GLU A 261 -43.68 -29.46 -18.53
N ASP A 262 -42.88 -30.49 -18.96
CA ASP A 262 -42.39 -31.54 -18.12
C ASP A 262 -41.53 -30.98 -16.97
N TYR A 263 -40.71 -29.96 -17.27
CA TYR A 263 -39.85 -29.32 -16.27
C TYR A 263 -40.65 -28.45 -15.29
N ALA A 264 -41.58 -27.64 -15.77
CA ALA A 264 -42.44 -26.80 -14.92
C ALA A 264 -43.28 -27.65 -13.95
N GLU A 265 -43.86 -28.74 -14.46
CA GLU A 265 -44.63 -29.67 -13.63
C GLU A 265 -43.72 -30.38 -12.61
N GLY A 266 -42.50 -30.78 -13.00
CA GLY A 266 -41.50 -31.36 -12.11
C GLY A 266 -41.14 -30.43 -10.95
N ILE A 267 -40.90 -29.14 -11.22
CA ILE A 267 -40.63 -28.11 -10.19
C ILE A 267 -41.82 -27.96 -9.25
N LEU A 268 -43.06 -27.86 -9.80
CA LEU A 268 -44.27 -27.71 -8.99
C LEU A 268 -44.45 -28.86 -8.03
N LYS A 269 -44.33 -30.13 -8.49
CA LYS A 269 -44.42 -31.31 -7.65
C LYS A 269 -43.29 -31.38 -6.61
N THR A 270 -42.06 -30.96 -6.98
CA THR A 270 -40.94 -30.89 -6.03
C THR A 270 -41.20 -29.88 -4.92
N CYS A 271 -41.74 -28.69 -5.28
CA CYS A 271 -42.12 -27.68 -4.29
C CYS A 271 -43.29 -28.15 -3.40
N GLU A 272 -44.33 -28.81 -3.96
CA GLU A 272 -45.44 -29.36 -3.21
C GLU A 272 -44.95 -30.40 -2.21
N PHE A 273 -44.07 -31.28 -2.64
CA PHE A 273 -43.43 -32.29 -1.78
C PHE A 273 -42.66 -31.66 -0.62
N THR A 274 -41.84 -30.62 -0.89
CA THR A 274 -41.04 -29.94 0.16
C THR A 274 -41.89 -29.10 1.12
N LEU A 275 -43.01 -28.51 0.64
CA LEU A 275 -43.96 -27.78 1.50
C LEU A 275 -44.76 -28.70 2.44
N ALA A 276 -44.99 -29.93 2.04
CA ALA A 276 -45.64 -30.94 2.89
C ALA A 276 -44.71 -31.49 3.98
N SER A 277 -43.40 -31.27 3.90
CA SER A 277 -42.42 -31.72 4.89
C SER A 277 -42.32 -30.72 6.06
N PRO A 278 -42.25 -31.22 7.34
CA PRO A 278 -42.07 -30.36 8.52
C PRO A 278 -40.68 -29.67 8.59
N LEU A 279 -39.73 -30.05 7.74
CA LEU A 279 -38.44 -29.41 7.59
C LEU A 279 -38.57 -28.33 6.51
N ALA A 280 -38.94 -27.11 6.93
CA ALA A 280 -39.17 -25.94 6.06
C ALA A 280 -38.11 -25.80 4.98
N CYS A 281 -38.57 -25.44 3.76
CA CYS A 281 -37.74 -25.12 2.60
C CYS A 281 -36.53 -24.21 2.95
N VAL A 282 -35.35 -24.74 2.75
CA VAL A 282 -34.09 -23.97 2.90
C VAL A 282 -33.98 -22.87 1.82
N SER A 283 -34.71 -22.98 0.72
CA SER A 283 -34.67 -22.09 -0.42
C SER A 283 -35.50 -20.81 -0.26
N GLY A 284 -36.37 -20.67 0.75
CA GLY A 284 -37.17 -19.46 1.01
C GLY A 284 -38.01 -18.97 -0.18
N VAL A 285 -38.36 -19.87 -1.12
CA VAL A 285 -39.12 -19.52 -2.32
C VAL A 285 -40.55 -19.17 -1.94
N THR A 286 -40.91 -17.90 -2.12
CA THR A 286 -42.29 -17.43 -1.93
C THR A 286 -43.17 -17.94 -3.08
N GLY A 287 -44.47 -18.17 -2.87
CA GLY A 287 -45.39 -18.57 -3.93
C GLY A 287 -45.41 -17.61 -5.14
N ALA A 288 -45.13 -16.34 -4.95
CA ALA A 288 -44.99 -15.37 -6.02
C ALA A 288 -43.73 -15.62 -6.89
N GLU A 289 -42.61 -15.97 -6.27
CA GLU A 289 -41.36 -16.30 -7.00
C GLU A 289 -41.50 -17.59 -7.81
N LEU A 290 -42.19 -18.61 -7.26
CA LEU A 290 -42.49 -19.86 -7.96
C LEU A 290 -43.36 -19.61 -9.20
N LYS A 291 -44.40 -18.79 -9.09
CA LYS A 291 -45.24 -18.39 -10.22
C LYS A 291 -44.46 -17.70 -11.32
N ASP A 292 -43.58 -16.81 -10.96
CA ASP A 292 -42.71 -16.10 -11.93
C ASP A 292 -41.63 -17.01 -12.52
N ARG A 293 -41.16 -18.01 -11.79
CA ARG A 293 -40.25 -19.05 -12.28
C ARG A 293 -40.93 -19.91 -13.34
N VAL A 294 -42.11 -20.45 -13.06
CA VAL A 294 -42.91 -21.26 -14.01
C VAL A 294 -43.25 -20.44 -15.25
N ARG A 295 -43.72 -19.19 -15.10
CA ARG A 295 -44.03 -18.31 -16.25
C ARG A 295 -42.82 -18.12 -17.17
N ARG A 296 -41.62 -17.94 -16.58
CA ARG A 296 -40.37 -17.76 -17.36
C ARG A 296 -39.96 -19.04 -18.10
N ILE A 297 -40.09 -20.21 -17.45
CA ILE A 297 -39.81 -21.51 -18.05
C ILE A 297 -40.72 -21.71 -19.29
N MET A 298 -42.01 -21.44 -19.15
CA MET A 298 -43.00 -21.58 -20.24
C MET A 298 -42.78 -20.56 -21.36
N ALA A 299 -42.23 -19.36 -21.05
CA ALA A 299 -41.95 -18.30 -22.03
C ALA A 299 -40.54 -18.41 -22.65
N ALA A 300 -39.81 -19.51 -22.45
CA ALA A 300 -38.36 -19.64 -22.70
C ALA A 300 -37.85 -19.49 -24.14
N SER A 301 -38.73 -19.15 -25.11
CA SER A 301 -38.37 -19.08 -26.54
C SER A 301 -37.59 -17.84 -27.00
N ALA A 302 -37.28 -16.87 -26.11
CA ALA A 302 -36.75 -15.55 -26.54
C ALA A 302 -35.42 -15.11 -25.85
N ILE A 303 -34.66 -16.03 -25.25
CA ILE A 303 -33.45 -15.64 -24.53
C ILE A 303 -32.31 -15.30 -25.51
N ARG A 304 -31.94 -14.02 -25.54
CA ARG A 304 -30.90 -13.52 -26.46
C ARG A 304 -29.50 -13.75 -25.84
N GLY A 305 -28.61 -14.36 -26.64
CA GLY A 305 -27.18 -14.36 -26.32
C GLY A 305 -26.55 -12.97 -26.51
N LEU A 306 -25.45 -12.69 -25.79
CA LEU A 306 -24.68 -11.49 -26.07
C LEU A 306 -24.07 -11.54 -27.47
N ARG A 307 -24.14 -10.43 -28.20
CA ARG A 307 -23.44 -10.26 -29.49
C ARG A 307 -21.93 -10.25 -29.23
N THR A 308 -21.14 -10.59 -30.25
CA THR A 308 -19.67 -10.68 -30.14
C THR A 308 -19.06 -9.38 -29.64
N TRP A 309 -19.52 -8.23 -30.14
CA TRP A 309 -19.03 -6.92 -29.67
C TRP A 309 -19.38 -6.62 -28.22
N GLN A 310 -20.55 -7.07 -27.70
CA GLN A 310 -20.94 -6.91 -26.30
C GLN A 310 -20.04 -7.74 -25.38
N LYS A 311 -19.71 -8.98 -25.80
CA LYS A 311 -18.74 -9.82 -25.07
C LYS A 311 -17.37 -9.15 -25.04
N ALA A 312 -16.90 -8.66 -26.20
CA ALA A 312 -15.64 -7.94 -26.30
C ALA A 312 -15.62 -6.69 -25.39
N ALA A 313 -16.68 -5.87 -25.42
CA ALA A 313 -16.77 -4.69 -24.56
C ALA A 313 -16.74 -5.02 -23.07
N LEU A 314 -17.46 -6.06 -22.64
CA LEU A 314 -17.46 -6.50 -21.24
C LEU A 314 -16.11 -7.08 -20.80
N THR A 315 -15.46 -7.90 -21.65
CA THR A 315 -14.12 -8.44 -21.35
C THR A 315 -13.07 -7.35 -21.32
N THR A 316 -13.08 -6.42 -22.27
CA THR A 316 -12.16 -5.28 -22.30
C THR A 316 -12.38 -4.37 -21.08
N GLY A 317 -13.63 -4.08 -20.71
CA GLY A 317 -13.96 -3.32 -19.51
C GLY A 317 -13.49 -3.99 -18.22
N ALA A 318 -13.67 -5.30 -18.10
CA ALA A 318 -13.19 -6.08 -16.95
C ALA A 318 -11.65 -6.10 -16.88
N MET A 319 -10.98 -6.30 -18.01
CA MET A 319 -9.51 -6.24 -18.09
C MET A 319 -8.98 -4.86 -17.75
N ALA A 320 -9.61 -3.81 -18.26
CA ALA A 320 -9.24 -2.43 -17.93
C ALA A 320 -9.42 -2.13 -16.44
N ALA A 321 -10.50 -2.59 -15.81
CA ALA A 321 -10.75 -2.40 -14.38
C ALA A 321 -9.70 -3.10 -13.48
N LEU A 322 -9.16 -4.23 -13.91
CA LEU A 322 -8.10 -4.97 -13.21
C LEU A 322 -6.70 -4.40 -13.50
N LEU A 323 -6.42 -4.08 -14.76
CA LEU A 323 -5.08 -3.67 -15.19
C LEU A 323 -4.80 -2.19 -14.91
N ALA A 324 -5.81 -1.32 -15.00
CA ALA A 324 -5.60 0.12 -14.77
C ALA A 324 -4.94 0.44 -13.41
N PRO A 325 -5.38 -0.10 -12.26
CA PRO A 325 -4.71 0.14 -10.99
C PRO A 325 -3.31 -0.47 -10.93
N ILE A 326 -3.04 -1.62 -11.58
CA ILE A 326 -1.72 -2.24 -11.66
C ILE A 326 -0.78 -1.36 -12.49
N VAL A 327 -1.22 -0.93 -13.66
CA VAL A 327 -0.45 -0.02 -14.53
C VAL A 327 -0.20 1.32 -13.84
N ALA A 328 -1.21 1.85 -13.16
CA ALA A 328 -1.04 3.07 -12.37
C ALA A 328 0.01 2.89 -11.27
N GLY A 329 0.03 1.76 -10.56
CA GLY A 329 1.08 1.43 -9.60
C GLY A 329 2.47 1.34 -10.23
N ALA A 330 2.57 0.71 -11.40
CA ALA A 330 3.84 0.58 -12.13
C ALA A 330 4.35 1.91 -12.69
N MET A 331 3.45 2.80 -13.13
CA MET A 331 3.81 4.11 -13.69
C MET A 331 4.10 5.18 -12.62
N TYR A 332 3.52 5.06 -11.42
CA TYR A 332 3.64 6.04 -10.33
C TYR A 332 4.16 5.42 -9.02
N PRO A 333 5.35 4.77 -9.03
CA PRO A 333 5.87 4.09 -7.83
C PRO A 333 6.21 5.04 -6.67
N THR A 334 6.36 6.34 -6.94
CA THR A 334 6.80 7.36 -5.97
C THR A 334 5.69 7.83 -5.02
N VAL A 335 4.42 7.70 -5.36
CA VAL A 335 3.30 8.19 -4.53
C VAL A 335 3.21 7.41 -3.21
N THR A 336 3.55 6.14 -3.21
CA THR A 336 3.55 5.27 -2.02
C THR A 336 4.74 5.53 -1.09
N ARG A 337 5.90 5.88 -1.63
CA ARG A 337 7.12 6.15 -0.84
C ARG A 337 7.07 7.47 -0.08
N ALA A 338 6.50 8.51 -0.67
CA ALA A 338 6.39 9.83 -0.03
C ALA A 338 5.39 9.84 1.15
N GLN A 339 4.40 8.96 1.16
CA GLN A 339 3.38 8.90 2.21
C GLN A 339 3.80 8.04 3.40
N SER A 340 4.49 6.92 3.16
CA SER A 340 5.12 6.14 4.24
C SER A 340 6.21 6.95 4.95
N SER A 341 6.97 7.78 4.21
CA SER A 341 7.95 8.69 4.82
C SER A 341 7.32 9.77 5.70
N ARG A 342 6.13 10.29 5.37
CA ARG A 342 5.45 11.31 6.19
C ARG A 342 4.84 10.73 7.49
N LEU A 343 4.35 9.50 7.47
CA LEU A 343 3.85 8.83 8.68
C LEU A 343 5.01 8.40 9.60
N GLN A 344 6.11 7.90 9.03
CA GLN A 344 7.34 7.63 9.77
C GLN A 344 7.96 8.91 10.35
N ALA A 345 7.85 10.06 9.66
CA ALA A 345 8.35 11.35 10.12
C ALA A 345 7.62 11.85 11.38
N SER A 346 6.32 11.60 11.51
CA SER A 346 5.53 12.01 12.70
C SER A 346 5.79 11.13 13.92
N GLU A 347 6.28 9.89 13.72
CA GLU A 347 6.60 8.92 14.77
C GLU A 347 8.10 8.87 15.13
N ALA A 348 8.96 9.55 14.34
CA ALA A 348 10.39 9.58 14.56
C ALA A 348 10.73 10.43 15.81
N ARG A 349 10.82 9.78 16.99
CA ARG A 349 11.17 10.41 18.26
C ARG A 349 12.35 9.69 18.92
N PHE A 350 13.14 10.44 19.66
CA PHE A 350 14.12 9.84 20.55
C PHE A 350 13.40 9.16 21.73
N GLU A 351 13.88 8.00 22.16
CA GLU A 351 13.36 7.29 23.34
C GLU A 351 13.57 8.11 24.61
N VAL A 352 14.75 8.73 24.73
CA VAL A 352 15.16 9.60 25.82
C VAL A 352 15.93 10.76 25.22
N ALA A 353 15.64 11.97 25.67
CA ALA A 353 16.40 13.16 25.30
C ALA A 353 16.50 14.11 26.51
N SER A 354 17.70 14.58 26.81
CA SER A 354 17.99 15.59 27.83
C SER A 354 18.64 16.82 27.16
N VAL A 355 18.15 18.00 27.52
CA VAL A 355 18.65 19.30 27.01
C VAL A 355 19.02 20.15 28.22
N LYS A 356 20.28 20.54 28.35
CA LYS A 356 20.79 21.34 29.48
C LYS A 356 21.47 22.61 28.97
N PRO A 357 21.21 23.79 29.55
CA PRO A 357 21.97 24.99 29.25
C PRO A 357 23.45 24.78 29.61
N ASN A 358 24.36 25.17 28.73
CA ASN A 358 25.80 25.10 28.97
C ASN A 358 26.38 26.51 29.01
N LYS A 359 26.88 26.92 30.16
CA LYS A 359 27.49 28.26 30.40
C LYS A 359 29.01 28.24 30.32
N ASN A 360 29.66 27.11 30.02
CA ASN A 360 31.11 27.00 29.96
C ASN A 360 31.66 27.57 28.63
N ALA A 361 32.24 28.75 28.66
CA ALA A 361 32.79 29.42 27.47
C ALA A 361 34.01 28.73 26.82
N ALA A 362 34.62 27.74 27.47
CA ALA A 362 35.89 27.12 27.04
C ALA A 362 35.73 25.83 26.19
N ALA A 363 34.54 25.30 26.02
CA ALA A 363 34.34 24.05 25.31
C ALA A 363 34.00 24.30 23.82
N GLY A 364 34.71 23.68 22.93
CA GLY A 364 34.37 23.72 21.49
C GLY A 364 33.08 22.99 21.15
N VAL A 365 32.40 23.41 20.10
CA VAL A 365 31.20 22.72 19.57
C VAL A 365 31.55 21.30 19.13
N ARG A 366 30.82 20.32 19.64
CA ARG A 366 31.01 18.92 19.27
C ARG A 366 29.66 18.26 19.02
N ILE A 367 29.50 17.64 17.85
CA ILE A 367 28.32 16.83 17.50
C ILE A 367 28.81 15.45 17.11
N GLN A 368 28.29 14.42 17.77
CA GLN A 368 28.70 13.03 17.56
C GLN A 368 27.47 12.10 17.54
N ILE A 369 27.55 11.06 16.71
CA ILE A 369 26.65 9.91 16.75
C ILE A 369 27.50 8.72 17.21
N GLU A 370 27.09 8.12 18.32
CA GLU A 370 27.77 6.95 18.88
C GLU A 370 27.05 5.67 18.38
N PRO A 371 27.78 4.54 18.31
CA PRO A 371 27.16 3.23 18.04
C PRO A 371 26.01 2.97 19.02
N GLY A 372 24.91 2.38 18.53
CA GLY A 372 23.70 2.16 19.32
C GLY A 372 22.71 3.33 19.32
N GLY A 373 22.88 4.29 18.39
CA GLY A 373 21.89 5.35 18.15
C GLY A 373 21.88 6.49 19.17
N ARG A 374 23.00 6.70 19.88
CA ARG A 374 23.13 7.86 20.77
C ARG A 374 23.63 9.07 19.99
N PHE A 375 22.86 10.15 20.04
CA PHE A 375 23.24 11.47 19.51
C PHE A 375 23.67 12.36 20.67
N THR A 376 24.88 12.91 20.60
CA THR A 376 25.45 13.82 21.59
C THR A 376 25.88 15.10 20.90
N ALA A 377 25.38 16.23 21.36
CA ALA A 377 25.79 17.56 20.91
C ALA A 377 26.13 18.42 22.12
N THR A 378 27.38 18.88 22.22
CA THR A 378 27.87 19.68 23.35
C THR A 378 28.23 21.08 22.88
N HIS A 379 27.89 22.08 23.67
CA HIS A 379 28.15 23.50 23.42
C HIS A 379 27.56 23.98 22.07
N VAL A 380 26.35 23.53 21.74
CA VAL A 380 25.67 23.88 20.48
C VAL A 380 24.62 24.94 20.69
N THR A 381 24.52 25.90 19.77
CA THR A 381 23.43 26.89 19.75
C THR A 381 22.16 26.26 19.16
N LEU A 382 20.99 26.83 19.51
CA LEU A 382 19.75 26.38 18.91
C LEU A 382 19.77 26.51 17.38
N ARG A 383 20.36 27.60 16.85
CA ARG A 383 20.51 27.81 15.41
C ARG A 383 21.33 26.71 14.72
N GLN A 384 22.35 26.18 15.39
CA GLN A 384 23.11 25.03 14.90
C GLN A 384 22.27 23.74 14.91
N LEU A 385 21.48 23.50 15.97
CA LEU A 385 20.57 22.37 16.01
C LEU A 385 19.49 22.44 14.92
N VAL A 386 18.93 23.63 14.67
CA VAL A 386 17.98 23.86 13.56
C VAL A 386 18.65 23.60 12.21
N ARG A 387 19.89 24.05 12.03
CA ARG A 387 20.67 23.79 10.80
C ARG A 387 20.78 22.28 10.52
N GLU A 388 21.13 21.49 11.54
CA GLU A 388 21.24 20.02 11.42
C GLU A 388 19.86 19.35 11.21
N ALA A 389 18.84 19.79 11.95
CA ALA A 389 17.49 19.24 11.88
C ALA A 389 16.81 19.47 10.51
N TYR A 390 17.07 20.61 9.89
CA TYR A 390 16.49 20.95 8.59
C TYR A 390 17.46 20.78 7.42
N GLU A 391 18.70 20.36 7.68
CA GLU A 391 19.76 20.12 6.70
C GLU A 391 20.06 21.37 5.86
N LEU A 392 20.02 22.55 6.50
CA LEU A 392 20.18 23.86 5.87
C LEU A 392 21.55 24.47 6.15
N GLN A 393 21.90 25.50 5.39
CA GLN A 393 23.06 26.37 5.65
C GLN A 393 22.65 27.54 6.55
N ASN A 394 23.60 28.14 7.28
CA ASN A 394 23.31 29.26 8.20
C ASN A 394 22.57 30.44 7.57
N PHE A 395 22.88 30.79 6.32
CA PHE A 395 22.23 31.88 5.59
C PHE A 395 20.78 31.56 5.13
N GLN A 396 20.39 30.30 5.17
CA GLN A 396 19.03 29.85 4.87
C GLN A 396 18.10 29.88 6.10
N ILE A 397 18.60 30.29 7.28
CA ILE A 397 17.79 30.37 8.50
C ILE A 397 17.57 31.85 8.81
N SER A 398 16.32 32.26 8.90
CA SER A 398 15.93 33.66 9.15
C SER A 398 15.00 33.74 10.38
N GLY A 399 15.03 34.89 11.07
CA GLY A 399 14.18 35.10 12.25
C GLY A 399 14.72 34.47 13.54
N GLY A 400 13.86 34.46 14.54
CA GLY A 400 14.18 34.01 15.90
C GLY A 400 14.83 35.08 16.80
N PRO A 401 14.67 34.97 18.13
CA PRO A 401 15.29 35.89 19.08
C PRO A 401 16.81 35.68 19.18
N GLY A 402 17.55 36.72 19.62
CA GLY A 402 19.02 36.73 19.64
C GLY A 402 19.64 35.55 20.39
N TRP A 403 19.04 35.09 21.49
CA TRP A 403 19.55 33.96 22.27
C TRP A 403 19.70 32.65 21.48
N THR A 404 18.96 32.50 20.39
CA THR A 404 19.07 31.30 19.52
C THR A 404 20.45 31.13 18.90
N SER A 405 21.22 32.19 18.82
CA SER A 405 22.59 32.23 18.26
C SER A 405 23.68 32.40 19.34
N SER A 406 23.33 32.86 20.55
CA SER A 406 24.29 33.13 21.64
C SER A 406 24.30 32.06 22.72
N ASP A 407 23.11 31.55 23.07
CA ASP A 407 23.00 30.60 24.18
C ASP A 407 23.32 29.19 23.69
N THR A 408 24.12 28.47 24.51
CA THR A 408 24.60 27.15 24.16
C THR A 408 24.00 26.09 25.08
N PHE A 409 23.79 24.92 24.49
CA PHE A 409 23.12 23.79 25.10
C PHE A 409 23.94 22.51 24.92
N ASP A 410 23.82 21.62 25.90
CA ASP A 410 24.24 20.22 25.78
C ASP A 410 23.00 19.36 25.54
N LEU A 411 23.02 18.59 24.48
CA LEU A 411 21.95 17.67 24.09
C LEU A 411 22.49 16.23 24.10
N VAL A 412 21.82 15.34 24.83
CA VAL A 412 22.06 13.91 24.78
C VAL A 412 20.74 13.24 24.48
N ALA A 413 20.67 12.53 23.38
CA ALA A 413 19.46 11.85 22.96
C ALA A 413 19.77 10.41 22.51
N LYS A 414 18.89 9.46 22.81
CA LYS A 414 19.02 8.06 22.42
C LYS A 414 17.87 7.68 21.50
N ALA A 415 18.21 7.17 20.31
CA ALA A 415 17.25 6.57 19.41
C ALA A 415 17.12 5.07 19.67
N GLY A 416 15.93 4.49 19.45
CA GLY A 416 15.70 3.04 19.53
C GLY A 416 16.25 2.26 18.33
N VAL A 417 16.95 2.94 17.40
CA VAL A 417 17.51 2.40 16.16
C VAL A 417 18.89 2.98 15.90
N GLU A 418 19.71 2.29 15.11
CA GLU A 418 20.99 2.86 14.68
C GLU A 418 20.79 4.07 13.79
N LEU A 419 21.51 5.16 14.12
CA LEU A 419 21.49 6.41 13.38
C LEU A 419 22.76 6.49 12.51
N ASN A 420 22.56 6.88 11.25
CA ASN A 420 23.65 7.12 10.31
C ASN A 420 23.57 8.55 9.78
N PHE A 421 24.70 9.22 9.59
CA PHE A 421 24.76 10.46 8.82
C PHE A 421 24.58 10.11 7.34
N PRO A 422 23.62 10.74 6.62
CA PRO A 422 23.49 10.53 5.20
C PRO A 422 24.73 11.08 4.47
N LEU A 423 25.44 10.21 3.76
CA LEU A 423 26.64 10.58 2.97
C LEU A 423 26.29 11.29 1.66
N ASP A 424 25.04 11.18 1.21
CA ASP A 424 24.58 11.72 -0.07
C ASP A 424 23.31 12.56 0.15
N ARG A 425 23.46 13.88 0.21
CA ARG A 425 22.35 14.84 0.34
C ARG A 425 21.97 15.33 -1.06
N THR A 426 20.84 14.85 -1.58
CA THR A 426 20.23 15.41 -2.78
C THR A 426 19.09 16.34 -2.39
N GLU A 427 18.91 17.46 -3.09
CA GLU A 427 17.80 18.43 -2.84
C GLU A 427 16.41 17.77 -2.87
N THR A 428 16.28 16.59 -3.47
CA THR A 428 15.03 15.80 -3.59
C THR A 428 14.95 14.59 -2.67
N ALA A 429 16.00 14.32 -1.86
CA ALA A 429 15.98 13.21 -0.93
C ALA A 429 15.08 13.51 0.29
N PRO A 430 14.33 12.52 0.80
CA PRO A 430 13.57 12.70 2.03
C PRO A 430 14.53 13.02 3.19
N PRO A 431 14.09 13.84 4.19
CA PRO A 431 14.90 14.13 5.38
C PRO A 431 15.36 12.85 6.06
N SER A 432 16.60 12.81 6.53
CA SER A 432 17.13 11.67 7.26
C SER A 432 16.32 11.38 8.53
N LEU A 433 16.37 10.15 9.03
CA LEU A 433 15.68 9.79 10.27
C LEU A 433 16.15 10.67 11.44
N LEU A 434 17.45 10.94 11.52
CA LEU A 434 18.01 11.85 12.52
C LEU A 434 17.44 13.27 12.41
N SER A 435 17.36 13.82 11.18
CA SER A 435 16.77 15.14 10.93
C SER A 435 15.33 15.21 11.39
N GLN A 436 14.54 14.17 11.13
CA GLN A 436 13.16 14.09 11.56
C GLN A 436 13.04 14.03 13.09
N MET A 437 13.86 13.20 13.75
CA MET A 437 13.90 13.09 15.21
C MET A 437 14.32 14.41 15.87
N LEU A 438 15.29 15.11 15.30
CA LEU A 438 15.71 16.43 15.76
C LEU A 438 14.61 17.48 15.59
N ARG A 439 13.89 17.50 14.47
CA ARG A 439 12.73 18.41 14.27
C ARG A 439 11.68 18.21 15.33
N ASN A 440 11.33 16.97 15.63
CA ASN A 440 10.35 16.64 16.66
C ASN A 440 10.85 17.05 18.06
N LEU A 441 12.12 16.83 18.37
CA LEU A 441 12.73 17.25 19.64
C LEU A 441 12.70 18.78 19.78
N LEU A 442 13.05 19.53 18.72
CA LEU A 442 13.02 20.99 18.73
C LEU A 442 11.60 21.54 18.91
N ALA A 443 10.61 20.90 18.26
CA ALA A 443 9.21 21.25 18.45
C ALA A 443 8.70 20.96 19.88
N ASP A 444 9.12 19.83 20.47
CA ASP A 444 8.68 19.41 21.81
C ASP A 444 9.36 20.23 22.92
N ARG A 445 10.68 20.41 22.87
CA ARG A 445 11.50 21.01 23.96
C ARG A 445 11.64 22.51 23.85
N PHE A 446 11.77 23.04 22.63
CA PHE A 446 11.96 24.49 22.38
C PHE A 446 10.69 25.16 21.84
N LYS A 447 9.58 24.40 21.70
CA LYS A 447 8.32 24.89 21.09
C LYS A 447 8.55 25.57 19.73
N LEU A 448 9.56 25.09 18.98
CA LEU A 448 9.93 25.66 17.69
C LEU A 448 8.76 25.57 16.70
N LYS A 449 8.35 26.71 16.19
CA LYS A 449 7.46 26.85 15.03
C LYS A 449 8.24 27.56 13.93
N ALA A 450 8.32 26.96 12.76
CA ALA A 450 9.02 27.48 11.61
C ALA A 450 8.35 27.02 10.32
N HIS A 451 8.44 27.83 9.28
CA HIS A 451 7.96 27.50 7.94
C HIS A 451 9.04 27.74 6.90
N ILE A 452 8.90 27.13 5.73
CA ILE A 452 9.82 27.30 4.60
C ILE A 452 9.21 28.29 3.63
N GLU A 453 10.00 29.30 3.26
CA GLU A 453 9.70 30.25 2.19
C GLU A 453 10.71 30.09 1.05
N GLU A 454 10.26 30.24 -0.16
CA GLU A 454 11.14 30.30 -1.33
C GLU A 454 11.49 31.76 -1.62
N ARG A 455 12.78 32.11 -1.56
CA ARG A 455 13.28 33.45 -1.81
C ARG A 455 14.28 33.50 -2.96
N GLN A 456 14.19 34.49 -3.82
CA GLN A 456 15.18 34.72 -4.88
C GLN A 456 16.49 35.23 -4.27
N MET A 457 17.49 34.34 -4.19
CA MET A 457 18.79 34.65 -3.58
C MET A 457 19.94 34.51 -4.58
N PRO A 458 21.09 35.16 -4.32
CA PRO A 458 22.29 34.88 -5.08
C PRO A 458 22.77 33.45 -4.88
N VAL A 459 22.96 32.71 -5.96
CA VAL A 459 23.47 31.33 -6.00
C VAL A 459 24.70 31.25 -6.89
N TYR A 460 25.44 30.14 -6.82
CA TYR A 460 26.49 29.85 -7.79
C TYR A 460 26.05 28.67 -8.67
N LEU A 461 26.30 28.73 -9.96
CA LEU A 461 26.22 27.63 -10.88
C LEU A 461 27.63 27.04 -11.04
N LEU A 462 27.77 25.74 -10.77
CA LEU A 462 29.00 24.99 -11.00
C LEU A 462 28.97 24.47 -12.43
N THR A 463 29.88 24.90 -13.26
CA THR A 463 29.98 24.52 -14.67
C THR A 463 31.39 24.04 -14.99
N VAL A 464 31.58 23.29 -16.08
CA VAL A 464 32.94 22.96 -16.57
C VAL A 464 33.61 24.22 -17.10
N ALA A 465 34.83 24.51 -16.63
CA ALA A 465 35.52 25.74 -16.95
C ALA A 465 36.04 25.81 -18.41
N ARG A 466 36.38 24.63 -18.98
CA ARG A 466 37.01 24.53 -20.31
C ARG A 466 35.99 24.11 -21.37
N PRO A 467 35.97 24.72 -22.54
CA PRO A 467 35.06 24.34 -23.64
C PRO A 467 35.30 22.93 -24.18
N ASP A 468 36.52 22.41 -24.01
CA ASP A 468 36.91 21.06 -24.43
C ASP A 468 36.45 19.94 -23.44
N GLY A 469 35.80 20.34 -22.35
CA GLY A 469 35.27 19.41 -21.33
C GLY A 469 36.33 18.79 -20.43
N ARG A 470 37.62 19.17 -20.56
CA ARG A 470 38.69 18.60 -19.74
C ARG A 470 38.63 19.07 -18.31
N LEU A 471 38.67 18.14 -17.39
CA LEU A 471 38.73 18.36 -15.96
C LEU A 471 40.16 18.77 -15.53
N GLY A 472 40.27 19.37 -14.34
CA GLY A 472 41.57 19.72 -13.76
C GLY A 472 42.30 18.48 -13.20
N PRO A 473 43.61 18.62 -12.91
CA PRO A 473 44.45 17.50 -12.51
C PRO A 473 44.05 16.88 -11.16
N GLN A 474 43.30 17.60 -10.32
CA GLN A 474 42.89 17.18 -8.97
C GLN A 474 41.45 16.70 -8.89
N LEU A 475 40.75 16.54 -10.03
CA LEU A 475 39.42 15.93 -10.14
C LEU A 475 39.50 14.81 -11.16
N LYS A 476 39.43 13.57 -10.70
CA LYS A 476 39.55 12.37 -11.53
C LYS A 476 38.32 11.48 -11.35
N ALA A 477 37.84 10.90 -12.45
CA ALA A 477 36.79 9.88 -12.35
C ALA A 477 37.28 8.68 -11.52
N SER A 478 36.52 8.26 -10.54
CA SER A 478 36.85 7.11 -9.69
C SER A 478 36.23 5.83 -10.26
N THR A 479 36.96 4.73 -10.16
CA THR A 479 36.45 3.40 -10.56
C THR A 479 35.82 2.62 -9.39
N VAL A 480 35.89 3.18 -8.17
CA VAL A 480 35.40 2.52 -6.94
C VAL A 480 34.05 3.09 -6.56
N ASP A 481 33.05 2.20 -6.44
CA ASP A 481 31.72 2.55 -5.97
C ASP A 481 31.66 2.46 -4.44
N CYS A 482 31.74 3.62 -3.76
CA CYS A 482 31.67 3.69 -2.31
C CYS A 482 30.28 3.34 -1.74
N ALA A 483 29.22 3.43 -2.54
CA ALA A 483 27.87 3.03 -2.08
C ALA A 483 27.76 1.51 -1.93
N ALA A 484 28.41 0.76 -2.79
CA ALA A 484 28.48 -0.71 -2.69
C ALA A 484 29.38 -1.17 -1.53
N GLN A 485 30.54 -0.52 -1.32
CA GLN A 485 31.48 -0.89 -0.26
C GLN A 485 30.98 -0.58 1.15
N THR A 486 30.25 0.49 1.38
CA THR A 486 29.67 0.79 2.70
C THR A 486 28.62 -0.21 3.13
N ALA A 487 27.88 -0.81 2.19
CA ALA A 487 26.91 -1.86 2.48
C ALA A 487 27.58 -3.19 2.91
N ASP A 488 28.73 -3.51 2.35
CA ASP A 488 29.49 -4.74 2.67
C ASP A 488 30.37 -4.58 3.94
N ALA A 489 30.95 -3.40 4.17
CA ALA A 489 31.71 -3.08 5.37
C ALA A 489 30.84 -3.04 6.64
N ALA A 490 29.60 -2.55 6.52
CA ALA A 490 28.62 -2.58 7.61
C ALA A 490 28.20 -4.01 8.01
N ARG A 491 28.25 -4.96 7.07
CA ARG A 491 28.00 -6.39 7.33
C ARG A 491 29.20 -7.13 7.94
N ALA A 492 30.41 -6.66 7.68
CA ALA A 492 31.63 -7.37 8.03
C ALA A 492 32.28 -6.92 9.35
N GLY A 493 31.79 -5.85 10.01
CA GLY A 493 32.40 -5.31 11.25
C GLY A 493 33.86 -4.87 11.08
N ALA A 494 34.33 -4.67 9.83
CA ALA A 494 35.70 -4.34 9.53
C ALA A 494 35.97 -2.84 9.64
N ASN A 495 37.17 -2.46 10.09
CA ASN A 495 37.68 -1.10 10.09
C ASN A 495 37.45 -0.46 8.70
N GLN A 496 36.74 0.67 8.70
CA GLN A 496 36.40 1.43 7.51
C GLN A 496 37.70 1.82 6.76
N ASP A 497 37.92 1.21 5.61
CA ASP A 497 39.01 1.58 4.75
C ASP A 497 38.93 3.07 4.39
N ALA A 498 40.04 3.79 4.62
CA ALA A 498 40.17 5.24 4.57
C ALA A 498 39.87 5.87 3.18
N GLU A 499 39.50 5.08 2.19
CA GLU A 499 39.37 5.53 0.80
C GLU A 499 38.04 6.19 0.45
N CYS A 500 36.96 5.89 1.18
CA CYS A 500 35.61 6.41 0.90
C CYS A 500 35.17 7.59 1.76
N PHE A 501 36.09 8.26 2.47
CA PHE A 501 35.77 9.41 3.31
C PHE A 501 36.18 10.73 2.66
N ILE A 502 35.33 11.75 2.86
CA ILE A 502 35.67 13.13 2.56
C ILE A 502 36.30 13.74 3.81
N ARG A 503 37.51 14.23 3.67
CA ARG A 503 38.23 14.98 4.70
C ARG A 503 38.17 16.44 4.35
N MET A 504 37.61 17.24 5.25
CA MET A 504 37.55 18.67 5.12
C MET A 504 38.33 19.33 6.27
N GLY A 505 39.25 20.18 5.93
CA GLY A 505 40.03 20.99 6.88
C GLY A 505 40.12 22.46 6.45
N PRO A 506 40.69 23.33 7.28
CA PRO A 506 40.92 24.70 6.88
C PRO A 506 41.76 24.78 5.58
N GLY A 507 41.14 25.22 4.47
CA GLY A 507 41.81 25.32 3.17
C GLY A 507 42.07 24.00 2.43
N THR A 508 41.49 22.89 2.87
CA THR A 508 41.69 21.59 2.21
C THR A 508 40.38 20.80 2.14
N LEU A 509 40.15 20.15 0.99
CA LEU A 509 39.09 19.19 0.76
C LEU A 509 39.67 18.01 -0.02
N SER A 510 39.67 16.83 0.53
CA SER A 510 40.20 15.65 -0.14
C SER A 510 39.37 14.43 0.15
N GLY A 511 39.26 13.51 -0.81
CA GLY A 511 38.52 12.27 -0.66
C GLY A 511 37.79 11.88 -1.93
N ARG A 512 36.88 10.95 -1.77
CA ARG A 512 36.07 10.41 -2.86
C ARG A 512 34.63 10.89 -2.75
N LEU A 513 34.12 11.41 -3.85
CA LEU A 513 32.76 11.92 -4.01
C LEU A 513 31.91 10.93 -4.79
N ASN A 514 30.68 10.71 -4.39
CA ASN A 514 29.73 9.88 -5.14
C ASN A 514 29.20 10.61 -6.40
N SER A 515 29.23 11.95 -6.38
CA SER A 515 28.78 12.79 -7.49
C SER A 515 29.36 14.20 -7.40
N ILE A 516 29.39 14.94 -8.50
CA ILE A 516 29.75 16.37 -8.51
C ILE A 516 28.73 17.21 -7.72
N ARG A 517 27.49 16.78 -7.64
CA ARG A 517 26.47 17.42 -6.81
C ARG A 517 26.85 17.39 -5.32
N GLN A 518 27.46 16.32 -4.83
CA GLN A 518 27.99 16.24 -3.48
C GLN A 518 29.11 17.28 -3.26
N LEU A 519 30.01 17.48 -4.24
CA LEU A 519 30.99 18.58 -4.19
C LEU A 519 30.30 19.92 -4.06
N ALA A 520 29.29 20.20 -4.89
CA ALA A 520 28.55 21.45 -4.87
C ALA A 520 27.94 21.75 -3.49
N SER A 521 27.42 20.71 -2.79
CA SER A 521 26.79 20.87 -1.48
C SER A 521 27.76 21.17 -0.33
N ILE A 522 29.05 20.79 -0.47
CA ILE A 522 30.07 20.93 0.60
C ILE A 522 31.04 22.07 0.37
N LEU A 523 31.05 22.74 -0.80
CA LEU A 523 31.93 23.89 -1.07
C LEU A 523 31.64 25.06 -0.12
N PRO A 524 32.63 25.57 0.66
CA PRO A 524 32.41 26.62 1.65
C PRO A 524 32.41 28.02 1.02
N VAL A 525 31.46 28.27 0.11
CA VAL A 525 31.38 29.57 -0.64
C VAL A 525 30.26 30.49 -0.15
N GLY A 526 29.62 30.18 0.96
CA GLY A 526 28.60 31.03 1.61
C GLY A 526 27.30 31.22 0.81
N ARG A 527 27.10 30.48 -0.27
CA ARG A 527 25.91 30.49 -1.11
C ARG A 527 25.58 29.07 -1.60
N ILE A 528 24.34 28.82 -1.99
CA ILE A 528 23.98 27.57 -2.66
C ILE A 528 24.74 27.45 -3.97
N VAL A 529 25.35 26.28 -4.17
CA VAL A 529 25.99 25.91 -5.43
C VAL A 529 25.13 24.86 -6.12
N ARG A 530 24.71 25.14 -7.35
CA ARG A 530 23.92 24.22 -8.19
C ARG A 530 24.80 23.60 -9.26
N ASP A 531 24.76 22.28 -9.33
CA ASP A 531 25.49 21.53 -10.36
C ASP A 531 24.84 21.70 -11.73
N ARG A 532 25.61 22.21 -12.67
CA ARG A 532 25.30 22.35 -14.11
C ARG A 532 26.42 21.77 -14.98
N THR A 533 27.23 20.87 -14.42
CA THR A 533 28.37 20.28 -15.13
C THR A 533 27.95 19.14 -16.06
N SER A 534 26.81 18.52 -15.84
CA SER A 534 26.35 17.27 -16.51
C SER A 534 27.30 16.08 -16.31
N LEU A 535 28.25 16.16 -15.37
CA LEU A 535 29.18 15.07 -15.04
C LEU A 535 28.46 14.02 -14.16
N GLN A 536 28.62 12.76 -14.50
CA GLN A 536 27.99 11.64 -13.77
C GLN A 536 29.06 10.68 -13.24
N GLY A 537 28.76 10.02 -12.12
CA GLY A 537 29.58 9.00 -11.49
C GLY A 537 30.42 9.52 -10.32
N PRO A 538 31.22 8.64 -9.70
CA PRO A 538 32.09 8.98 -8.58
C PRO A 538 33.37 9.65 -9.04
N PHE A 539 33.91 10.56 -8.19
CA PHE A 539 35.12 11.31 -8.46
C PHE A 539 36.04 11.32 -7.26
N ASP A 540 37.34 11.22 -7.49
CA ASP A 540 38.39 11.50 -6.51
C ASP A 540 38.75 13.00 -6.60
N VAL A 541 38.70 13.70 -5.44
CA VAL A 541 38.94 15.14 -5.35
C VAL A 541 40.08 15.45 -4.37
N ASN A 542 40.93 16.38 -4.75
CA ASN A 542 41.94 16.95 -3.86
C ASN A 542 42.04 18.47 -4.15
N LEU A 543 41.38 19.27 -3.32
CA LEU A 543 41.29 20.71 -3.48
C LEU A 543 42.01 21.41 -2.34
N ARG A 544 42.82 22.40 -2.63
CA ARG A 544 43.54 23.25 -1.67
C ARG A 544 43.35 24.72 -1.98
N TRP A 545 42.98 25.50 -0.96
CA TRP A 545 42.77 26.95 -1.11
C TRP A 545 43.22 27.65 0.17
N THR A 546 43.42 28.98 0.08
CA THR A 546 43.62 29.83 1.26
C THR A 546 42.26 30.16 1.87
N PRO A 547 41.98 29.75 3.13
CA PRO A 547 40.73 30.11 3.81
C PRO A 547 40.63 31.62 3.99
N ASP A 548 39.42 32.18 3.84
CA ASP A 548 39.18 33.58 4.20
C ASP A 548 39.49 33.77 5.70
N PRO A 549 40.15 34.87 6.09
CA PRO A 549 40.41 35.15 7.49
C PRO A 549 39.08 35.23 8.24
N PRO A 550 38.97 34.64 9.47
CA PRO A 550 37.75 34.73 10.24
C PRO A 550 37.34 36.18 10.38
N SER A 551 36.12 36.53 9.93
CA SER A 551 35.58 37.88 10.10
C SER A 551 35.59 38.20 11.59
N GLN A 552 36.44 39.17 11.98
CA GLN A 552 36.54 39.71 13.33
C GLN A 552 35.23 40.43 13.67
N ASN A 553 34.23 39.72 14.13
CA ASN A 553 33.21 40.31 14.98
C ASN A 553 33.88 40.55 16.34
N LYS A 554 34.16 41.83 16.62
CA LYS A 554 34.63 42.31 17.91
C LYS A 554 33.76 41.77 19.03
N ALA A 555 34.27 40.79 19.74
CA ALA A 555 33.90 40.52 21.12
C ALA A 555 35.22 40.66 21.90
N ASP A 556 35.33 41.74 22.69
CA ASP A 556 36.43 42.01 23.58
C ASP A 556 36.53 40.85 24.62
N GLY A 557 37.59 40.07 24.56
CA GLY A 557 38.00 39.09 25.56
C GLY A 557 39.49 38.75 25.38
N PRO A 558 40.27 38.55 26.45
CA PRO A 558 41.71 38.44 26.38
C PRO A 558 42.22 37.19 25.70
N ASP A 559 43.32 37.34 25.02
CA ASP A 559 44.12 36.38 24.27
C ASP A 559 44.27 35.00 24.95
N LEU A 560 43.67 33.98 24.35
CA LEU A 560 44.16 32.62 24.40
C LEU A 560 44.10 32.07 22.96
N ALA A 561 45.12 32.41 22.19
CA ALA A 561 45.32 31.83 20.86
C ALA A 561 45.82 30.39 21.00
N PRO A 562 45.09 29.34 20.51
CA PRO A 562 45.74 28.07 20.24
C PRO A 562 46.69 28.29 19.04
N SER A 563 47.93 27.83 19.19
CA SER A 563 48.99 27.81 18.20
C SER A 563 48.53 27.05 16.95
N ILE A 564 47.89 27.74 16.02
CA ILE A 564 47.62 27.24 14.65
C ILE A 564 48.89 27.56 13.85
N ALA A 565 49.48 26.52 13.24
CA ALA A 565 50.61 26.69 12.30
C ALA A 565 50.27 27.76 11.26
N PRO A 566 51.27 28.57 10.81
CA PRO A 566 51.02 29.66 9.88
C PRO A 566 50.32 29.16 8.62
N ILE A 567 49.10 29.65 8.39
CA ILE A 567 48.38 29.40 7.15
C ILE A 567 49.13 30.15 6.06
N ASP A 568 49.60 29.44 5.05
CA ASP A 568 50.28 30.02 3.89
C ASP A 568 49.33 31.01 3.19
N GLN A 569 49.56 32.29 3.38
CA GLN A 569 48.74 33.40 2.86
C GLN A 569 48.93 33.60 1.34
N GLY A 570 49.78 32.82 0.68
CA GLY A 570 50.09 32.92 -0.75
C GLY A 570 49.31 32.01 -1.69
N GLY A 571 48.40 31.16 -1.16
CA GLY A 571 47.63 30.20 -1.98
C GLY A 571 46.45 30.83 -2.72
N PRO A 572 45.85 30.10 -3.70
CA PRO A 572 44.72 30.56 -4.48
C PRO A 572 43.43 30.68 -3.63
N THR A 573 42.54 31.60 -4.01
CA THR A 573 41.20 31.68 -3.45
C THR A 573 40.41 30.42 -3.82
N ILE A 574 39.32 30.08 -3.08
CA ILE A 574 38.51 28.91 -3.39
C ILE A 574 37.99 28.93 -4.83
N PHE A 575 37.65 30.09 -5.37
CA PHE A 575 37.18 30.24 -6.76
C PHE A 575 38.27 29.91 -7.77
N THR A 576 39.47 30.41 -7.55
CA THR A 576 40.64 30.11 -8.37
C THR A 576 41.03 28.63 -8.25
N ALA A 577 41.05 28.12 -7.04
CA ALA A 577 41.36 26.70 -6.78
C ALA A 577 40.40 25.75 -7.49
N VAL A 578 39.10 26.00 -7.42
CA VAL A 578 38.07 25.18 -8.13
C VAL A 578 38.30 25.23 -9.64
N GLN A 579 38.70 26.41 -10.17
CA GLN A 579 38.94 26.56 -11.60
C GLN A 579 40.26 25.91 -12.07
N GLU A 580 41.34 26.12 -11.37
CA GLU A 580 42.66 25.63 -11.80
C GLU A 580 42.87 24.15 -11.47
N GLN A 581 42.47 23.73 -10.27
CA GLN A 581 42.73 22.38 -9.78
C GLN A 581 41.65 21.36 -10.22
N LEU A 582 40.37 21.76 -10.23
CA LEU A 582 39.27 20.86 -10.61
C LEU A 582 38.82 21.06 -12.06
N GLY A 583 39.15 22.18 -12.72
CA GLY A 583 38.66 22.52 -14.07
C GLY A 583 37.17 22.88 -14.08
N LEU A 584 36.61 23.28 -12.93
CA LEU A 584 35.22 23.69 -12.77
C LEU A 584 35.17 25.20 -12.49
N LYS A 585 34.07 25.85 -12.85
CA LYS A 585 33.88 27.31 -12.66
C LYS A 585 32.60 27.59 -11.89
N LEU A 586 32.69 28.47 -10.89
CA LEU A 586 31.56 29.00 -10.14
C LEU A 586 31.10 30.31 -10.81
N GLN A 587 29.89 30.31 -11.36
CA GLN A 587 29.26 31.49 -11.99
C GLN A 587 28.15 32.01 -11.07
N SER A 588 28.17 33.32 -10.79
CA SER A 588 27.12 33.96 -9.98
C SER A 588 25.82 34.03 -10.77
N ASP A 589 24.74 33.61 -10.14
CA ASP A 589 23.37 33.64 -10.69
C ASP A 589 22.37 33.99 -9.58
N ARG A 590 21.11 34.16 -9.92
CA ARG A 590 19.99 34.30 -8.98
C ARG A 590 19.00 33.16 -9.19
N GLY A 591 18.56 32.58 -8.09
CA GLY A 591 17.60 31.50 -8.17
C GLY A 591 16.78 31.33 -6.89
N PRO A 592 15.69 30.54 -6.97
CA PRO A 592 14.87 30.27 -5.82
C PRO A 592 15.65 29.42 -4.79
N VAL A 593 15.71 29.86 -3.55
CA VAL A 593 16.36 29.17 -2.42
C VAL A 593 15.36 29.03 -1.30
N GLU A 594 15.24 27.83 -0.76
CA GLU A 594 14.44 27.57 0.42
C GLU A 594 15.08 28.21 1.65
N VAL A 595 14.33 29.05 2.36
CA VAL A 595 14.73 29.73 3.59
C VAL A 595 13.76 29.31 4.70
N LEU A 596 14.31 28.82 5.81
CA LEU A 596 13.53 28.52 7.00
C LEU A 596 13.33 29.81 7.81
N VAL A 597 12.08 30.17 8.05
CA VAL A 597 11.71 31.32 8.89
C VAL A 597 11.25 30.78 10.25
N ILE A 598 11.92 31.22 11.32
CA ILE A 598 11.52 30.88 12.70
C ILE A 598 10.41 31.86 13.11
N ASP A 599 9.20 31.35 13.28
CA ASP A 599 8.02 32.12 13.69
C ASP A 599 8.00 32.36 15.19
N SER A 600 8.24 31.29 15.97
CA SER A 600 8.31 31.38 17.43
C SER A 600 9.19 30.26 17.98
N VAL A 601 9.88 30.55 19.10
CA VAL A 601 10.70 29.59 19.83
C VAL A 601 10.85 30.04 21.29
N GLU A 602 10.87 29.06 22.20
CA GLU A 602 10.98 29.28 23.64
C GLU A 602 12.25 28.58 24.17
N PRO A 603 12.89 29.13 25.22
CA PRO A 603 13.98 28.42 25.91
C PRO A 603 13.47 27.09 26.46
N PRO A 604 14.32 26.02 26.47
CA PRO A 604 13.89 24.73 27.00
C PRO A 604 13.60 24.82 28.50
N THR A 605 12.56 24.12 28.94
CA THR A 605 12.34 23.87 30.37
C THR A 605 13.44 22.93 30.86
N GLU A 606 14.08 23.24 31.99
CA GLU A 606 15.09 22.38 32.62
C GLU A 606 14.45 21.01 32.96
N ASP A 607 15.13 19.92 32.56
CA ASP A 607 14.74 18.53 32.91
C ASP A 607 15.06 18.20 34.34
#